data_2a7622b64893e1e8f7679ddbe5813e6a
#
_entry.id   2a7622b64893e1e8f7679ddbe5813e6a
#
_cell.length_a   1.000
_cell.length_b   1.000
_cell.length_c   1.000
_cell.angle_alpha   90.00
_cell.angle_beta   90.00
_cell.angle_gamma   90.00
#
_symmetry.space_group_name_H-M   'P 1'
#
loop_
_entity.id
_entity.type
_entity.pdbx_description
1 polymer ?
#
loop_
_entity_poly.entity_id
_entity_poly.type
_entity_poly.pdbx_seq_one_letter_code
_entity_poly.pdbx_strand_id
1 'polypeptide(L)'
;GGAKVSDKIGVIENLLKIADKVLIGGGMAYTFLKAQGKEIGLSLLEADKIDFAKDLLDRAGDQIVLPIDGKVAKEFSNDAQITTVSIDEIPTDQEAMDIGPKTVELFKKQLEGAHTVVWNGPMGVFEFSNFAKGTIGVCEAIAELKDATTIIGGGDSAAAAMQLGLSLIHISEPTR
;
A
#
# COMPACT_ATOMS: atom_id res chain seq x y z
N GLY A 1 -1.00 2.20 -3.60
CA GLY A 1 -0.30 2.85 -2.47
C GLY A 1 -0.19 4.34 -2.63
N GLY A 2 0.46 4.96 -1.68
CA GLY A 2 0.69 6.41 -1.67
C GLY A 2 0.48 6.98 -0.29
N ALA A 3 0.81 8.29 -0.12
CA ALA A 3 0.76 8.94 1.18
C ALA A 3 -0.65 9.37 1.59
N LYS A 4 -1.45 9.84 0.63
CA LYS A 4 -2.73 10.49 0.92
C LYS A 4 -3.89 9.87 0.15
N VAL A 5 -4.99 9.63 0.85
CA VAL A 5 -6.27 9.19 0.25
C VAL A 5 -6.78 10.22 -0.76
N SER A 6 -6.68 11.53 -0.42
CA SER A 6 -7.15 12.62 -1.27
C SER A 6 -6.55 12.62 -2.67
N ASP A 7 -5.30 12.16 -2.81
CA ASP A 7 -4.61 12.07 -4.10
C ASP A 7 -5.07 10.87 -4.94
N LYS A 8 -5.77 9.92 -4.34
CA LYS A 8 -6.11 8.62 -4.95
C LYS A 8 -7.60 8.32 -5.01
N ILE A 9 -8.47 9.27 -4.62
CA ILE A 9 -9.91 9.05 -4.56
C ILE A 9 -10.46 8.52 -5.89
N GLY A 10 -10.14 9.19 -6.99
CA GLY A 10 -10.61 8.79 -8.32
C GLY A 10 -10.09 7.42 -8.74
N VAL A 11 -8.84 7.14 -8.44
CA VAL A 11 -8.21 5.85 -8.75
C VAL A 11 -8.91 4.73 -7.97
N ILE A 12 -9.10 4.92 -6.66
CA ILE A 12 -9.74 3.91 -5.81
C ILE A 12 -11.16 3.64 -6.27
N GLU A 13 -11.97 4.68 -6.48
CA GLU A 13 -13.35 4.52 -6.91
C GLU A 13 -13.47 3.83 -8.27
N ASN A 14 -12.60 4.19 -9.22
CA ASN A 14 -12.59 3.54 -10.52
C ASN A 14 -12.16 2.08 -10.43
N LEU A 15 -11.15 1.77 -9.65
CA LEU A 15 -10.70 0.39 -9.44
C LEU A 15 -11.78 -0.47 -8.78
N LEU A 16 -12.51 0.07 -7.82
CA LEU A 16 -13.60 -0.65 -7.16
C LEU A 16 -14.72 -1.08 -8.13
N LYS A 17 -14.87 -0.37 -9.24
CA LYS A 17 -15.87 -0.70 -10.27
C LYS A 17 -15.46 -1.87 -11.15
N ILE A 18 -14.15 -2.12 -11.31
CA ILE A 18 -13.64 -3.06 -12.31
C ILE A 18 -12.76 -4.16 -11.73
N ALA A 19 -12.17 -3.97 -10.56
CA ALA A 19 -11.25 -4.92 -9.96
C ALA A 19 -11.97 -5.90 -9.03
N ASP A 20 -11.50 -7.14 -8.99
CA ASP A 20 -11.96 -8.13 -8.01
C ASP A 20 -11.48 -7.79 -6.60
N LYS A 21 -10.24 -7.31 -6.49
CA LYS A 21 -9.61 -6.92 -5.22
C LYS A 21 -8.83 -5.63 -5.39
N VAL A 22 -8.86 -4.79 -4.38
CA VAL A 22 -8.05 -3.57 -4.27
C VAL A 22 -7.22 -3.68 -3.00
N LEU A 23 -5.91 -3.77 -3.18
CA LEU A 23 -4.96 -3.88 -2.07
C LEU A 23 -4.43 -2.48 -1.76
N ILE A 24 -4.63 -2.01 -0.54
CA ILE A 24 -4.24 -0.66 -0.13
C ILE A 24 -3.01 -0.71 0.76
N GLY A 25 -1.96 0.01 0.37
CA GLY A 25 -0.73 0.15 1.14
C GLY A 25 -0.27 1.61 1.17
N GLY A 26 0.89 1.84 1.76
CA GLY A 26 1.43 3.18 1.92
C GLY A 26 0.76 3.97 3.04
N GLY A 27 1.12 5.23 3.18
CA GLY A 27 0.60 6.10 4.25
C GLY A 27 -0.92 6.26 4.24
N MET A 28 -1.54 6.19 3.07
CA MET A 28 -2.99 6.29 2.94
C MET A 28 -3.76 5.16 3.64
N ALA A 29 -3.13 4.00 3.83
CA ALA A 29 -3.76 2.86 4.49
C ALA A 29 -4.17 3.17 5.94
N TYR A 30 -3.44 4.05 6.60
CA TYR A 30 -3.71 4.37 8.01
C TYR A 30 -4.98 5.19 8.21
N THR A 31 -5.37 5.98 7.24
CA THR A 31 -6.69 6.64 7.25
C THR A 31 -7.81 5.61 7.20
N PHE A 32 -7.67 4.56 6.38
CA PHE A 32 -8.63 3.44 6.35
C PHE A 32 -8.65 2.65 7.66
N LEU A 33 -7.47 2.39 8.23
CA LEU A 33 -7.36 1.65 9.49
C LEU A 33 -7.98 2.46 10.65
N LYS A 34 -7.79 3.77 10.67
CA LYS A 34 -8.44 4.65 11.65
C LYS A 34 -9.96 4.64 11.48
N ALA A 35 -10.45 4.60 10.25
CA ALA A 35 -11.88 4.48 9.95
C ALA A 35 -12.47 3.17 10.50
N GLN A 36 -11.66 2.12 10.64
CA GLN A 36 -12.05 0.87 11.29
C GLN A 36 -11.99 0.91 12.82
N GLY A 37 -11.60 2.04 13.41
CA GLY A 37 -11.46 2.20 14.85
C GLY A 37 -10.11 1.77 15.42
N LYS A 38 -9.12 1.53 14.57
CA LYS A 38 -7.78 1.13 15.03
C LYS A 38 -6.94 2.32 15.46
N GLU A 39 -6.05 2.10 16.42
CA GLU A 39 -5.05 3.09 16.83
C GLU A 39 -3.85 3.01 15.92
N ILE A 40 -3.46 4.15 15.34
CA ILE A 40 -2.39 4.23 14.34
C ILE A 40 -1.15 4.98 14.82
N GLY A 41 -1.11 5.37 16.11
CA GLY A 41 0.00 6.13 16.68
C GLY A 41 0.22 7.46 15.96
N LEU A 42 1.47 7.72 15.58
CA LEU A 42 1.86 8.92 14.85
C LEU A 42 1.81 8.73 13.32
N SER A 43 1.24 7.64 12.84
CA SER A 43 1.14 7.35 11.41
C SER A 43 0.35 8.44 10.68
N LEU A 44 0.65 8.59 9.40
CA LEU A 44 0.02 9.59 8.55
C LEU A 44 -1.51 9.44 8.59
N LEU A 45 -2.21 10.55 8.79
CA LEU A 45 -3.68 10.54 8.88
C LEU A 45 -4.26 11.78 8.20
N GLU A 46 -5.21 11.55 7.31
CA GLU A 46 -6.09 12.59 6.80
C GLU A 46 -7.42 12.55 7.57
N ALA A 47 -7.51 13.32 8.66
CA ALA A 47 -8.66 13.29 9.55
C ALA A 47 -9.98 13.66 8.82
N ASP A 48 -9.92 14.54 7.85
CA ASP A 48 -11.08 14.95 7.04
C ASP A 48 -11.52 13.89 6.02
N LYS A 49 -10.76 12.80 5.87
CA LYS A 49 -11.07 11.68 4.94
C LYS A 49 -11.50 10.40 5.65
N ILE A 50 -11.58 10.39 6.97
CA ILE A 50 -11.98 9.21 7.74
C ILE A 50 -13.40 8.76 7.35
N ASP A 51 -14.35 9.68 7.25
CA ASP A 51 -15.74 9.35 6.88
C ASP A 51 -15.82 8.81 5.45
N PHE A 52 -15.05 9.37 4.53
CA PHE A 52 -14.94 8.88 3.16
C PHE A 52 -14.36 7.46 3.12
N ALA A 53 -13.29 7.21 3.86
CA ALA A 53 -12.67 5.89 3.95
C ALA A 53 -13.62 4.86 4.53
N LYS A 54 -14.37 5.23 5.57
CA LYS A 54 -15.39 4.37 6.18
C LYS A 54 -16.48 4.00 5.17
N ASP A 55 -16.97 4.98 4.41
CA ASP A 55 -17.98 4.77 3.38
C ASP A 55 -17.47 3.79 2.31
N LEU A 56 -16.24 3.96 1.84
CA LEU A 56 -15.62 3.04 0.88
C LEU A 56 -15.51 1.62 1.43
N LEU A 57 -15.09 1.46 2.67
CA LEU A 57 -14.97 0.14 3.32
C LEU A 57 -16.35 -0.53 3.45
N ASP A 58 -17.37 0.22 3.82
CA ASP A 58 -18.73 -0.30 3.94
C ASP A 58 -19.29 -0.76 2.60
N ARG A 59 -19.04 0.00 1.53
CA ARG A 59 -19.49 -0.32 0.18
C ARG A 59 -18.71 -1.48 -0.45
N ALA A 60 -17.40 -1.50 -0.23
CA ALA A 60 -16.52 -2.48 -0.86
C ALA A 60 -16.51 -3.83 -0.17
N GLY A 61 -16.73 -3.87 1.14
CA GLY A 61 -16.65 -5.12 1.92
C GLY A 61 -15.29 -5.80 1.76
N ASP A 62 -15.29 -7.06 1.38
CA ASP A 62 -14.08 -7.87 1.21
C ASP A 62 -13.25 -7.50 -0.01
N GLN A 63 -13.73 -6.60 -0.86
CA GLN A 63 -13.00 -6.17 -2.05
C GLN A 63 -11.75 -5.36 -1.71
N ILE A 64 -11.79 -4.58 -0.62
CA ILE A 64 -10.63 -3.85 -0.11
C ILE A 64 -9.87 -4.70 0.89
N VAL A 65 -8.57 -4.86 0.65
CA VAL A 65 -7.65 -5.58 1.54
C VAL A 65 -6.66 -4.57 2.12
N LEU A 66 -6.59 -4.52 3.45
CA LEU A 66 -5.73 -3.58 4.19
C LEU A 66 -4.54 -4.32 4.81
N PRO A 67 -3.46 -3.61 5.16
CA PRO A 67 -2.34 -4.20 5.88
C PRO A 67 -2.75 -4.81 7.22
N ILE A 68 -2.05 -5.88 7.62
CA ILE A 68 -2.26 -6.58 8.89
C ILE A 68 -1.08 -6.43 9.85
N ASP A 69 0.05 -5.96 9.36
CA ASP A 69 1.22 -5.61 10.17
C ASP A 69 1.95 -4.42 9.55
N GLY A 70 2.87 -3.86 10.27
CA GLY A 70 3.64 -2.71 9.80
C GLY A 70 4.99 -2.60 10.48
N LYS A 71 5.88 -1.89 9.84
CA LYS A 71 7.18 -1.51 10.40
C LYS A 71 7.08 -0.11 10.94
N VAL A 72 7.27 0.02 12.23
CA VAL A 72 7.10 1.28 12.97
C VAL A 72 8.44 1.78 13.50
N ALA A 73 8.56 3.10 13.65
CA ALA A 73 9.72 3.75 14.20
C ALA A 73 9.31 5.06 14.88
N LYS A 74 10.16 5.54 15.80
CA LYS A 74 9.95 6.82 16.50
C LYS A 74 10.36 8.02 15.68
N GLU A 75 11.25 7.83 14.70
CA GLU A 75 11.82 8.89 13.89
C GLU A 75 11.62 8.63 12.41
N PHE A 76 11.37 9.68 11.66
CA PHE A 76 11.31 9.62 10.20
C PHE A 76 12.74 9.68 9.64
N SER A 77 13.43 8.54 9.68
CA SER A 77 14.83 8.40 9.25
C SER A 77 15.10 6.98 8.79
N ASN A 78 16.00 6.83 7.81
CA ASN A 78 16.46 5.52 7.38
C ASN A 78 17.19 4.76 8.49
N ASP A 79 17.81 5.49 9.41
CA ASP A 79 18.58 4.91 10.53
C ASP A 79 17.73 4.66 11.78
N ALA A 80 16.44 4.96 11.74
CA ALA A 80 15.55 4.74 12.87
C ALA A 80 15.48 3.27 13.26
N GLN A 81 15.34 3.00 14.54
CA GLN A 81 15.12 1.65 15.03
C GLN A 81 13.74 1.15 14.62
N ILE A 82 13.69 0.06 13.86
CA ILE A 82 12.47 -0.50 13.31
C ILE A 82 11.97 -1.63 14.20
N THR A 83 10.65 -1.58 14.48
CA THR A 83 9.95 -2.70 15.11
C THR A 83 8.82 -3.13 14.18
N THR A 84 8.67 -4.43 13.96
CA THR A 84 7.53 -4.98 13.23
C THR A 84 6.43 -5.31 14.22
N VAL A 85 5.24 -4.74 14.02
CA VAL A 85 4.10 -4.92 14.91
C VAL A 85 2.84 -5.31 14.14
N SER A 86 1.91 -5.98 14.83
CA SER A 86 0.55 -6.14 14.30
C SER A 86 -0.09 -4.77 14.13
N ILE A 87 -1.00 -4.64 13.16
CA ILE A 87 -1.72 -3.40 12.93
C ILE A 87 -2.58 -2.99 14.13
N ASP A 88 -2.92 -3.92 15.00
CA ASP A 88 -3.67 -3.67 16.23
C ASP A 88 -2.78 -3.22 17.40
N GLU A 89 -1.46 -3.19 17.22
CA GLU A 89 -0.49 -2.94 18.28
C GLU A 89 0.49 -1.80 17.95
N ILE A 90 0.09 -0.84 17.12
CA ILE A 90 0.95 0.31 16.79
C ILE A 90 1.11 1.17 18.04
N PRO A 91 2.36 1.39 18.53
CA PRO A 91 2.60 2.25 19.69
C PRO A 91 2.18 3.69 19.42
N THR A 92 1.70 4.38 20.47
CA THR A 92 1.22 5.76 20.37
C THR A 92 2.30 6.78 20.01
N ASP A 93 3.55 6.44 20.26
CA ASP A 93 4.73 7.31 20.03
C ASP A 93 5.53 6.93 18.77
N GLN A 94 4.97 6.06 17.92
CA GLN A 94 5.63 5.60 16.70
C GLN A 94 4.71 5.73 15.49
N GLU A 95 5.34 5.85 14.33
CA GLU A 95 4.64 5.86 13.05
C GLU A 95 4.98 4.63 12.21
N ALA A 96 4.02 4.12 11.49
CA ALA A 96 4.23 3.04 10.54
C ALA A 96 4.72 3.62 9.21
N MET A 97 5.82 3.10 8.70
CA MET A 97 6.50 3.63 7.52
C MET A 97 6.62 2.61 6.39
N ASP A 98 6.24 1.37 6.63
CA ASP A 98 6.21 0.31 5.64
C ASP A 98 5.25 -0.79 6.08
N ILE A 99 4.79 -1.59 5.13
CA ILE A 99 4.05 -2.81 5.45
C ILE A 99 5.02 -3.86 5.99
N GLY A 100 4.50 -4.73 6.84
CA GLY A 100 5.30 -5.82 7.40
C GLY A 100 5.28 -7.08 6.54
N PRO A 101 6.04 -8.10 6.93
CA PRO A 101 6.16 -9.35 6.16
C PRO A 101 4.84 -10.13 6.06
N LYS A 102 3.99 -10.08 7.07
CA LYS A 102 2.68 -10.74 7.02
C LYS A 102 1.75 -10.09 6.01
N THR A 103 1.83 -8.77 5.86
CA THR A 103 1.08 -8.03 4.84
C THR A 103 1.56 -8.40 3.45
N VAL A 104 2.88 -8.49 3.24
CA VAL A 104 3.46 -8.92 1.96
C VAL A 104 2.92 -10.31 1.59
N GLU A 105 2.92 -11.25 2.51
CA GLU A 105 2.37 -12.59 2.28
C GLU A 105 0.87 -12.56 1.98
N LEU A 106 0.11 -11.76 2.70
CA LEU A 106 -1.32 -11.58 2.44
C LEU A 106 -1.56 -11.03 1.04
N PHE A 107 -0.85 -9.99 0.65
CA PHE A 107 -0.99 -9.37 -0.67
C PHE A 107 -0.55 -10.33 -1.78
N LYS A 108 0.50 -11.10 -1.55
CA LYS A 108 0.94 -12.15 -2.48
C LYS A 108 -0.17 -13.17 -2.72
N LYS A 109 -0.83 -13.64 -1.66
CA LYS A 109 -1.97 -14.57 -1.77
C LYS A 109 -3.13 -13.97 -2.55
N GLN A 110 -3.46 -12.71 -2.29
CA GLN A 110 -4.54 -12.02 -3.00
C GLN A 110 -4.22 -11.83 -4.48
N LEU A 111 -2.95 -11.73 -4.85
CA LEU A 111 -2.52 -11.59 -6.24
C LEU A 111 -2.47 -12.92 -6.99
N GLU A 112 -2.43 -14.06 -6.31
CA GLU A 112 -2.38 -15.38 -6.94
C GLU A 112 -3.57 -15.56 -7.90
N GLY A 113 -3.27 -15.99 -9.12
CA GLY A 113 -4.27 -16.21 -10.15
C GLY A 113 -4.78 -14.95 -10.85
N ALA A 114 -4.26 -13.78 -10.52
CA ALA A 114 -4.63 -12.54 -11.20
C ALA A 114 -4.15 -12.55 -12.66
N HIS A 115 -5.01 -12.10 -13.56
CA HIS A 115 -4.68 -11.96 -15.00
C HIS A 115 -4.30 -10.51 -15.35
N THR A 116 -4.82 -9.55 -14.60
CA THR A 116 -4.49 -8.14 -14.79
C THR A 116 -4.24 -7.50 -13.43
N VAL A 117 -3.10 -6.84 -13.31
CA VAL A 117 -2.73 -6.11 -12.10
C VAL A 117 -2.45 -4.66 -12.47
N VAL A 118 -3.08 -3.75 -11.74
CA VAL A 118 -2.76 -2.32 -11.82
C VAL A 118 -2.08 -1.93 -10.51
N TRP A 119 -0.86 -1.44 -10.60
CA TRP A 119 -0.12 -0.97 -9.43
C TRP A 119 0.12 0.53 -9.51
N ASN A 120 -0.32 1.25 -8.48
CA ASN A 120 -0.20 2.70 -8.41
C ASN A 120 0.22 3.13 -7.00
N GLY A 121 1.49 3.47 -6.84
CA GLY A 121 2.07 3.98 -5.61
C GLY A 121 2.78 2.93 -4.75
N PRO A 122 3.82 3.35 -4.00
CA PRO A 122 4.60 2.47 -3.15
C PRO A 122 3.85 2.07 -1.88
N MET A 123 4.33 0.99 -1.23
CA MET A 123 3.74 0.44 -0.02
C MET A 123 4.29 1.05 1.27
N GLY A 124 5.33 1.86 1.19
CA GLY A 124 5.98 2.50 2.32
C GLY A 124 6.88 3.64 1.88
N VAL A 125 7.70 4.13 2.79
CA VAL A 125 8.69 5.20 2.52
C VAL A 125 9.90 4.56 1.83
N PHE A 126 9.73 4.18 0.59
CA PHE A 126 10.70 3.36 -0.15
C PHE A 126 12.02 4.08 -0.45
N GLU A 127 12.04 5.40 -0.38
CA GLU A 127 13.28 6.19 -0.48
C GLU A 127 14.27 5.84 0.64
N PHE A 128 13.75 5.39 1.77
CA PHE A 128 14.57 4.83 2.84
C PHE A 128 14.72 3.32 2.59
N SER A 129 15.95 2.86 2.35
CA SER A 129 16.22 1.46 2.02
C SER A 129 15.69 0.47 3.06
N ASN A 130 15.70 0.86 4.33
CA ASN A 130 15.20 0.01 5.41
C ASN A 130 13.67 -0.05 5.47
N PHE A 131 12.97 0.82 4.76
CA PHE A 131 11.52 0.86 4.62
C PHE A 131 11.04 0.56 3.19
N ALA A 132 11.91 0.01 2.36
CA ALA A 132 11.61 -0.35 0.99
C ALA A 132 11.20 -1.83 0.81
N LYS A 133 11.40 -2.65 1.83
CA LYS A 133 11.18 -4.11 1.73
C LYS A 133 9.75 -4.50 1.41
N GLY A 134 8.77 -3.75 1.90
CA GLY A 134 7.37 -3.99 1.58
C GLY A 134 7.06 -3.73 0.11
N THR A 135 7.55 -2.62 -0.43
CA THR A 135 7.42 -2.28 -1.84
C THR A 135 8.13 -3.32 -2.71
N ILE A 136 9.34 -3.73 -2.33
CA ILE A 136 10.10 -4.79 -3.02
C ILE A 136 9.31 -6.11 -3.02
N GLY A 137 8.78 -6.51 -1.87
CA GLY A 137 8.03 -7.75 -1.75
C GLY A 137 6.79 -7.79 -2.63
N VAL A 138 6.05 -6.70 -2.73
CA VAL A 138 4.89 -6.59 -3.62
C VAL A 138 5.34 -6.61 -5.09
N CYS A 139 6.42 -5.90 -5.43
CA CYS A 139 6.99 -5.95 -6.78
C CYS A 139 7.36 -7.36 -7.19
N GLU A 140 8.05 -8.10 -6.33
CA GLU A 140 8.45 -9.48 -6.59
C GLU A 140 7.22 -10.38 -6.76
N ALA A 141 6.20 -10.22 -5.92
CA ALA A 141 4.96 -10.98 -6.03
C ALA A 141 4.26 -10.76 -7.38
N ILE A 142 4.24 -9.52 -7.85
CA ILE A 142 3.68 -9.17 -9.16
C ILE A 142 4.52 -9.77 -10.29
N ALA A 143 5.84 -9.67 -10.19
CA ALA A 143 6.77 -10.21 -11.21
C ALA A 143 6.71 -11.73 -11.33
N GLU A 144 6.35 -12.43 -10.27
CA GLU A 144 6.22 -13.89 -10.26
C GLU A 144 4.91 -14.38 -10.90
N LEU A 145 3.95 -13.50 -11.18
CA LEU A 145 2.69 -13.89 -11.79
C LEU A 145 2.91 -14.38 -13.22
N LYS A 146 2.28 -15.50 -13.55
CA LYS A 146 2.33 -16.10 -14.90
C LYS A 146 1.08 -15.66 -15.66
N ASP A 147 1.26 -15.38 -16.94
CA ASP A 147 0.17 -15.02 -17.85
C ASP A 147 -0.64 -13.80 -17.38
N ALA A 148 -0.02 -12.89 -16.66
CA ALA A 148 -0.64 -11.68 -16.16
C ALA A 148 -0.10 -10.44 -16.90
N THR A 149 -1.00 -9.50 -17.15
CA THR A 149 -0.65 -8.16 -17.63
C THR A 149 -0.53 -7.24 -16.43
N THR A 150 0.61 -6.59 -16.25
CA THR A 150 0.84 -5.64 -15.18
C THR A 150 0.95 -4.23 -15.74
N ILE A 151 0.12 -3.35 -15.23
CA ILE A 151 0.12 -1.93 -15.58
C ILE A 151 0.63 -1.16 -14.36
N ILE A 152 1.71 -0.40 -14.52
CA ILE A 152 2.24 0.42 -13.44
C ILE A 152 1.96 1.88 -13.74
N GLY A 153 1.18 2.51 -12.87
CA GLY A 153 0.86 3.93 -12.92
C GLY A 153 1.59 4.70 -11.83
N GLY A 154 1.83 5.98 -12.09
CA GLY A 154 2.49 6.87 -11.15
C GLY A 154 4.02 6.82 -11.23
N GLY A 155 4.66 8.01 -11.10
CA GLY A 155 6.11 8.14 -11.20
C GLY A 155 6.87 7.37 -10.13
N ASP A 156 6.38 7.37 -8.89
CA ASP A 156 7.02 6.69 -7.76
C ASP A 156 7.01 5.17 -7.91
N SER A 157 5.92 4.60 -8.39
CA SER A 157 5.82 3.15 -8.63
C SER A 157 6.74 2.71 -9.75
N ALA A 158 6.77 3.48 -10.84
CA ALA A 158 7.66 3.21 -11.96
C ALA A 158 9.12 3.33 -11.55
N ALA A 159 9.47 4.36 -10.78
CA ALA A 159 10.82 4.56 -10.26
C ALA A 159 11.24 3.41 -9.34
N ALA A 160 10.36 2.98 -8.43
CA ALA A 160 10.62 1.86 -7.53
C ALA A 160 10.86 0.58 -8.31
N ALA A 161 10.02 0.30 -9.30
CA ALA A 161 10.15 -0.88 -10.15
C ALA A 161 11.45 -0.89 -10.96
N MET A 162 11.83 0.26 -11.53
CA MET A 162 13.10 0.40 -12.27
C MET A 162 14.30 0.23 -11.36
N GLN A 163 14.28 0.81 -10.17
CA GLN A 163 15.31 0.69 -9.16
C GLN A 163 15.55 -0.77 -8.75
N LEU A 164 14.49 -1.58 -8.76
CA LEU A 164 14.52 -2.98 -8.36
C LEU A 164 14.84 -3.92 -9.53
N GLY A 165 15.09 -3.39 -10.73
CA GLY A 165 15.47 -4.19 -11.91
C GLY A 165 14.36 -5.09 -12.43
N LEU A 166 13.10 -4.76 -12.14
CA LEU A 166 11.98 -5.54 -12.64
C LEU A 166 11.72 -5.24 -14.11
N SER A 167 11.65 -6.29 -14.93
CA SER A 167 11.22 -6.15 -16.31
C SER A 167 9.69 -6.02 -16.32
N LEU A 168 9.24 -4.81 -16.60
CA LEU A 168 7.83 -4.48 -16.61
C LEU A 168 7.29 -4.54 -18.02
N ILE A 169 6.12 -5.13 -18.14
CA ILE A 169 5.47 -5.32 -19.43
C ILE A 169 4.84 -4.02 -19.93
N HIS A 170 4.29 -3.22 -19.02
CA HIS A 170 3.68 -1.93 -19.37
C HIS A 170 3.85 -0.90 -18.25
N ILE A 171 4.43 0.26 -18.59
CA ILE A 171 4.43 1.44 -17.73
C ILE A 171 3.47 2.44 -18.40
N SER A 172 2.39 2.79 -17.70
CA SER A 172 1.52 3.86 -18.16
C SER A 172 1.83 5.13 -17.38
N GLU A 173 2.00 6.23 -18.08
CA GLU A 173 2.07 7.52 -17.42
C GLU A 173 0.67 7.92 -16.94
N PRO A 174 0.57 8.60 -15.78
CA PRO A 174 -0.72 9.09 -15.33
C PRO A 174 -1.26 10.11 -16.35
N THR A 175 -2.46 9.90 -16.81
CA THR A 175 -3.20 10.92 -17.54
C THR A 175 -3.38 12.12 -16.60
N ARG A 176 -2.91 13.28 -17.03
CA ARG A 176 -3.08 14.55 -16.32
C ARG A 176 -4.56 14.92 -16.23
#